data_a97b1c2303543fa1200b402470bd9d40
#
_entry.id   a97b1c2303543fa1200b402470bd9d40
#
_cell.length_a   1.000
_cell.length_b   1.000
_cell.length_c   1.000
_cell.angle_alpha   90.00
_cell.angle_beta   90.00
_cell.angle_gamma   90.00
#
_symmetry.space_group_name_H-M   'P 1'
#
loop_
_entity.id
_entity.type
_entity.pdbx_description
1 polymer ?
#
loop_
_entity_poly.entity_id
_entity_poly.type
_entity_poly.pdbx_seq_one_letter_code
_entity_poly.pdbx_strand_id
1 'polypeptide(L)'
;MSIDADWRVQLLVEYSKDQFACEALVGQVTDHWYRVMDEVIYYRDQIFLTANSQLREKILHATHDSPLSWHQGFTKTYRAIRERFSWKGLKEDVLRHVRE
;
A
#
# COMPACT_ATOMS: atom_id res chain seq x y z
N MET A 1 4.56 7.44 10.73
CA MET A 1 4.69 7.49 9.26
C MET A 1 3.95 8.68 8.71
N SER A 2 4.62 9.45 7.87
CA SER A 2 4.04 10.67 7.29
C SER A 2 4.09 10.58 5.77
N ILE A 3 2.93 10.76 5.12
CA ILE A 3 2.82 10.85 3.68
C ILE A 3 2.12 12.15 3.32
N ASP A 4 2.31 12.60 2.08
CA ASP A 4 1.70 13.83 1.58
C ASP A 4 0.20 13.83 1.82
N ALA A 5 -0.36 15.00 2.12
CA ALA A 5 -1.80 15.16 2.30
C ALA A 5 -2.57 14.73 1.05
N ASP A 6 -1.90 14.73 -0.11
CA ASP A 6 -2.53 14.39 -1.40
C ASP A 6 -2.55 12.89 -1.71
N TRP A 7 -2.07 12.05 -0.79
CA TRP A 7 -1.99 10.61 -1.06
C TRP A 7 -3.35 10.02 -1.40
N ARG A 8 -4.38 10.52 -0.78
CA ARG A 8 -5.74 10.03 -1.01
C ARG A 8 -6.22 10.35 -2.41
N VAL A 9 -5.91 11.55 -2.90
CA VAL A 9 -6.25 11.95 -4.27
C VAL A 9 -5.51 11.06 -5.26
N GLN A 10 -4.22 10.84 -5.01
CA GLN A 10 -3.41 9.96 -5.86
C GLN A 10 -3.98 8.55 -5.89
N LEU A 11 -4.39 8.04 -4.73
CA LEU A 11 -4.96 6.71 -4.61
C LEU A 11 -6.22 6.58 -5.46
N LEU A 12 -7.11 7.55 -5.37
CA LEU A 12 -8.36 7.52 -6.12
C LEU A 12 -8.12 7.60 -7.63
N VAL A 13 -7.14 8.40 -8.04
CA VAL A 13 -6.76 8.48 -9.46
C VAL A 13 -6.26 7.11 -9.94
N GLU A 14 -5.43 6.45 -9.13
CA GLU A 14 -4.90 5.14 -9.50
C GLU A 14 -5.99 4.08 -9.56
N TYR A 15 -6.96 4.13 -8.64
CA TYR A 15 -8.09 3.22 -8.69
C TYR A 15 -8.89 3.39 -9.97
N SER A 16 -9.06 4.63 -10.43
CA SER A 16 -9.84 4.88 -11.64
C SER A 16 -9.22 4.27 -12.89
N LYS A 17 -7.94 3.96 -12.84
CA LYS A 17 -7.20 3.38 -13.97
C LYS A 17 -7.01 1.87 -13.85
N ASP A 18 -7.49 1.27 -12.77
CA ASP A 18 -7.32 -0.15 -12.51
C ASP A 18 -8.66 -0.86 -12.58
N GLN A 19 -8.75 -1.89 -13.41
CA GLN A 19 -10.01 -2.60 -13.61
C GLN A 19 -10.52 -3.24 -12.33
N PHE A 20 -9.65 -3.93 -11.59
CA PHE A 20 -10.05 -4.58 -10.36
C PHE A 20 -10.58 -3.57 -9.34
N ALA A 21 -9.88 -2.44 -9.20
CA ALA A 21 -10.29 -1.40 -8.27
C ALA A 21 -11.65 -0.82 -8.65
N CYS A 22 -11.87 -0.58 -9.94
CA CYS A 22 -13.16 -0.08 -10.40
C CYS A 22 -14.28 -1.07 -10.08
N GLU A 23 -14.04 -2.35 -10.28
CA GLU A 23 -15.02 -3.40 -9.97
C GLU A 23 -15.31 -3.45 -8.47
N ALA A 24 -14.28 -3.33 -7.66
CA ALA A 24 -14.45 -3.34 -6.20
C ALA A 24 -15.28 -2.14 -5.73
N LEU A 25 -15.03 -0.98 -6.30
CA LEU A 25 -15.74 0.24 -5.90
C LEU A 25 -17.22 0.20 -6.24
N VAL A 26 -17.61 -0.52 -7.28
CA VAL A 26 -19.03 -0.65 -7.66
C VAL A 26 -19.68 -1.91 -7.08
N GLY A 27 -18.97 -2.63 -6.20
CA GLY A 27 -19.54 -3.76 -5.51
C GLY A 27 -19.55 -5.07 -6.26
N GLN A 28 -18.75 -5.21 -7.32
CA GLN A 28 -18.70 -6.42 -8.12
C GLN A 28 -17.72 -7.48 -7.60
N VAL A 29 -16.88 -7.12 -6.63
CA VAL A 29 -15.96 -8.06 -6.01
C VAL A 29 -16.67 -8.72 -4.83
N THR A 30 -16.80 -10.05 -4.87
CA THR A 30 -17.55 -10.81 -3.87
C THR A 30 -16.69 -11.38 -2.74
N ASP A 31 -15.37 -11.23 -2.84
CA ASP A 31 -14.44 -11.71 -1.80
C ASP A 31 -14.66 -10.88 -0.55
N HIS A 32 -15.05 -11.54 0.55
CA HIS A 32 -15.39 -10.85 1.80
C HIS A 32 -14.20 -10.20 2.49
N TRP A 33 -12.96 -10.47 2.05
CA TRP A 33 -11.78 -9.81 2.59
C TRP A 33 -11.63 -8.38 2.09
N TYR A 34 -12.34 -8.03 1.00
CA TYR A 34 -12.31 -6.68 0.45
C TYR A 34 -13.51 -5.88 0.94
N ARG A 35 -13.26 -4.66 1.40
CA ARG A 35 -14.30 -3.74 1.81
C ARG A 35 -14.02 -2.36 1.26
N VAL A 36 -15.06 -1.58 1.04
CA VAL A 36 -14.95 -0.22 0.55
C VAL A 36 -15.54 0.73 1.58
N MET A 37 -14.78 1.75 1.94
CA MET A 37 -15.22 2.75 2.90
C MET A 37 -14.65 4.11 2.47
N ASP A 38 -15.54 5.11 2.27
CA ASP A 38 -15.15 6.44 1.82
C ASP A 38 -14.31 6.39 0.54
N GLU A 39 -14.71 5.54 -0.41
CA GLU A 39 -14.06 5.37 -1.72
C GLU A 39 -12.67 4.74 -1.64
N VAL A 40 -12.27 4.26 -0.47
CA VAL A 40 -10.99 3.56 -0.31
C VAL A 40 -11.28 2.07 -0.18
N ILE A 41 -10.52 1.27 -0.90
CA ILE A 41 -10.63 -0.19 -0.86
C ILE A 41 -9.71 -0.71 0.22
N TYR A 42 -10.24 -1.57 1.09
CA TYR A 42 -9.47 -2.22 2.16
C TYR A 42 -9.42 -3.72 1.92
N TYR A 43 -8.25 -4.28 2.01
CA TYR A 43 -8.06 -5.72 1.98
C TYR A 43 -7.57 -6.16 3.35
N ARG A 44 -8.37 -6.97 4.05
CA ARG A 44 -8.07 -7.43 5.41
C ARG A 44 -7.77 -6.25 6.34
N ASP A 45 -8.54 -5.19 6.20
CA ASP A 45 -8.43 -3.95 6.99
C ASP A 45 -7.19 -3.12 6.69
N GLN A 46 -6.50 -3.41 5.60
CA GLN A 46 -5.35 -2.65 5.12
C GLN A 46 -5.73 -1.90 3.84
N ILE A 47 -5.23 -0.68 3.70
CA ILE A 47 -5.50 0.11 2.51
C ILE A 47 -4.91 -0.60 1.29
N PHE A 48 -5.76 -0.91 0.32
CA PHE A 48 -5.35 -1.61 -0.89
C PHE A 48 -4.72 -0.64 -1.89
N LEU A 49 -3.53 -0.98 -2.39
CA LEU A 49 -2.87 -0.25 -3.46
C LEU A 49 -2.83 -1.11 -4.71
N THR A 50 -3.01 -0.48 -5.88
CA THR A 50 -2.93 -1.18 -7.15
C THR A 50 -1.49 -1.65 -7.41
N ALA A 51 -1.34 -2.63 -8.30
CA ALA A 51 -0.03 -3.26 -8.53
C ALA A 51 1.03 -2.28 -9.01
N ASN A 52 0.63 -1.23 -9.71
CA ASN A 52 1.55 -0.24 -10.26
C ASN A 52 1.47 1.11 -9.55
N SER A 53 1.00 1.13 -8.31
CA SER A 53 0.81 2.37 -7.57
C SER A 53 2.12 3.09 -7.32
N GLN A 54 2.14 4.38 -7.61
CA GLN A 54 3.29 5.23 -7.29
C GLN A 54 3.35 5.54 -5.79
N LEU A 55 2.26 5.31 -5.08
CA LEU A 55 2.24 5.51 -3.62
C LEU A 55 3.16 4.53 -2.91
N ARG A 56 3.46 3.38 -3.52
CA ARG A 56 4.38 2.40 -2.93
C ARG A 56 5.72 3.05 -2.59
N GLU A 57 6.27 3.82 -3.52
CA GLU A 57 7.56 4.48 -3.29
C GLU A 57 7.46 5.54 -2.20
N LYS A 58 6.37 6.30 -2.17
CA LYS A 58 6.17 7.31 -1.14
C LYS A 58 6.10 6.68 0.25
N ILE A 59 5.39 5.56 0.35
CA ILE A 59 5.24 4.85 1.62
C ILE A 59 6.58 4.28 2.07
N LEU A 60 7.33 3.68 1.16
CA LEU A 60 8.64 3.12 1.47
C LEU A 60 9.59 4.19 1.98
N HIS A 61 9.64 5.33 1.28
CA HIS A 61 10.51 6.44 1.70
C HIS A 61 10.09 7.03 3.04
N ALA A 62 8.79 7.13 3.29
CA ALA A 62 8.28 7.71 4.53
C ALA A 62 8.55 6.80 5.74
N THR A 63 8.71 5.50 5.52
CA THR A 63 8.83 4.53 6.60
C THR A 63 10.28 4.15 6.90
N HIS A 64 11.13 4.15 5.88
CA HIS A 64 12.52 3.73 6.02
C HIS A 64 13.39 4.93 6.40
N ASP A 65 13.67 5.08 7.68
CA ASP A 65 14.38 6.24 8.20
C ASP A 65 15.56 5.91 9.10
N SER A 66 15.98 4.66 9.18
CA SER A 66 16.96 4.24 10.18
C SER A 66 18.17 3.57 9.54
N PRO A 67 19.40 3.84 10.06
CA PRO A 67 20.61 3.16 9.58
C PRO A 67 20.81 1.79 10.20
N LEU A 68 19.74 1.08 10.49
CA LEU A 68 19.83 -0.29 11.00
C LEU A 68 20.35 -1.22 9.91
N SER A 69 20.85 -2.39 10.32
CA SER A 69 21.22 -3.41 9.36
C SER A 69 20.02 -3.73 8.48
N TRP A 70 20.26 -4.16 7.25
CA TRP A 70 19.15 -4.44 6.34
C TRP A 70 18.16 -5.44 6.94
N HIS A 71 18.66 -6.38 7.73
CA HIS A 71 17.84 -7.42 8.32
C HIS A 71 16.83 -6.84 9.32
N GLN A 72 17.31 -6.00 10.22
CA GLN A 72 16.43 -5.32 11.18
C GLN A 72 15.57 -4.27 10.49
N GLY A 73 16.15 -3.58 9.51
CA GLY A 73 15.41 -2.59 8.75
C GLY A 73 14.25 -3.20 7.98
N PHE A 74 14.47 -4.39 7.39
CA PHE A 74 13.41 -5.07 6.68
C PHE A 74 12.23 -5.41 7.60
N THR A 75 12.50 -6.08 8.71
CA THR A 75 11.44 -6.52 9.61
C THR A 75 10.63 -5.34 10.13
N LYS A 76 11.32 -4.30 10.57
CA LYS A 76 10.67 -3.11 11.14
C LYS A 76 9.85 -2.37 10.10
N THR A 77 10.43 -2.15 8.93
CA THR A 77 9.76 -1.43 7.84
C THR A 77 8.56 -2.22 7.31
N TYR A 78 8.75 -3.51 7.08
CA TYR A 78 7.69 -4.38 6.56
C TYR A 78 6.49 -4.39 7.52
N ARG A 79 6.76 -4.56 8.80
CA ARG A 79 5.70 -4.59 9.81
C ARG A 79 4.94 -3.27 9.89
N ALA A 80 5.67 -2.15 9.85
CA ALA A 80 5.05 -0.83 9.92
C ALA A 80 4.13 -0.58 8.73
N ILE A 81 4.56 -0.96 7.53
CA ILE A 81 3.75 -0.77 6.33
C ILE A 81 2.57 -1.73 6.32
N ARG A 82 2.80 -2.98 6.66
CA ARG A 82 1.78 -4.01 6.61
C ARG A 82 0.61 -3.74 7.55
N GLU A 83 0.82 -2.99 8.59
CA GLU A 83 -0.26 -2.64 9.51
C GLU A 83 -1.32 -1.76 8.86
N ARG A 84 -0.97 -1.01 7.80
CA ARG A 84 -1.85 -0.03 7.20
C ARG A 84 -2.12 -0.25 5.72
N PHE A 85 -1.20 -0.86 5.00
CA PHE A 85 -1.26 -0.96 3.54
C PHE A 85 -1.08 -2.40 3.07
N SER A 86 -1.63 -2.68 1.89
CA SER A 86 -1.49 -3.98 1.26
C SER A 86 -1.36 -3.80 -0.25
N TRP A 87 -0.34 -4.42 -0.85
CA TRP A 87 -0.23 -4.49 -2.30
C TRP A 87 0.53 -5.74 -2.69
N LYS A 88 0.33 -6.16 -3.94
CA LYS A 88 1.00 -7.34 -4.46
C LYS A 88 2.50 -7.07 -4.56
N GLY A 89 3.31 -7.92 -3.95
CA GLY A 89 4.75 -7.76 -3.96
C GLY A 89 5.28 -6.86 -2.85
N LEU A 90 4.47 -6.57 -1.82
CA LEU A 90 4.89 -5.72 -0.71
C LEU A 90 6.19 -6.19 -0.09
N LYS A 91 6.29 -7.48 0.22
CA LYS A 91 7.47 -8.02 0.89
C LYS A 91 8.73 -7.82 0.04
N GLU A 92 8.64 -8.11 -1.24
CA GLU A 92 9.76 -7.98 -2.16
C GLU A 92 10.16 -6.52 -2.34
N ASP A 93 9.18 -5.62 -2.39
CA ASP A 93 9.45 -4.20 -2.52
C ASP A 93 10.17 -3.65 -1.29
N VAL A 94 9.74 -4.06 -0.09
CA VAL A 94 10.39 -3.63 1.14
C VAL A 94 11.82 -4.17 1.20
N LEU A 95 12.00 -5.44 0.85
CA LEU A 95 13.32 -6.06 0.86
C LEU A 95 14.28 -5.33 -0.07
N ARG A 96 13.83 -5.01 -1.28
CA ARG A 96 14.65 -4.27 -2.23
C ARG A 96 14.98 -2.88 -1.71
N HIS A 97 14.01 -2.21 -1.12
CA HIS A 97 14.19 -0.84 -0.63
C HIS A 97 15.23 -0.76 0.49
N VAL A 98 15.17 -1.69 1.46
CA VAL A 98 16.09 -1.62 2.60
C VAL A 98 17.50 -2.09 2.26
N ARG A 99 17.68 -2.75 1.12
CA ARG A 99 19.00 -3.20 0.67
C ARG A 99 19.74 -2.17 -0.16
N GLU A 100 19.07 -1.14 -0.63
CA GLU A 100 19.68 -0.12 -1.47
C GLU A 100 20.24 1.06 -0.69
#